data_77fd173a7b3ac9f8c60e969a0b2049b0
#
_entry.id   77fd173a7b3ac9f8c60e969a0b2049b0
#
_cell.length_a   1.000
_cell.length_b   1.000
_cell.length_c   1.000
_cell.angle_alpha   90.00
_cell.angle_beta   90.00
_cell.angle_gamma   90.00
#
_symmetry.space_group_name_H-M   'P 1'
#
loop_
_entity.id
_entity.type
_entity.pdbx_description
1 polymer ?
#
loop_
_entity_poly.entity_id
_entity_poly.type
_entity_poly.pdbx_seq_one_letter_code
_entity_poly.pdbx_strand_id
1 'polypeptide(L)'
;RLINAVRKAVDDHPVMKIFIDNSTGSPMMKPRDSVEFDIPVVQVNNLEQAGKDFVKPFDLEKDILFRFAVFECGDKSMFAMDFHHIISDGTSVSVICNDIALAYDGKELEPEKFSQLDLSVFEEKLEETEEYQKSKNYYDSIFSAVESKSGITEDFADSSEVEDKPNGSFELSTNG
;
A
#
# COMPACT_ATOMS: atom_id res chain seq x y z
N ARG A 1 -2.53 24.44 -3.31
CA ARG A 1 -3.84 23.77 -3.46
C ARG A 1 -3.67 22.27 -3.40
N LEU A 2 -2.80 21.63 -4.21
CA LEU A 2 -2.55 20.19 -4.19
C LEU A 2 -2.15 19.68 -2.80
N ILE A 3 -1.19 20.33 -2.14
CA ILE A 3 -0.72 19.94 -0.79
C ILE A 3 -1.88 19.85 0.21
N ASN A 4 -2.80 20.82 0.19
CA ASN A 4 -3.96 20.81 1.08
C ASN A 4 -4.95 19.69 0.73
N ALA A 5 -5.12 19.38 -0.55
CA ALA A 5 -5.95 18.28 -1.01
C ALA A 5 -5.40 16.92 -0.55
N VAL A 6 -4.08 16.72 -0.68
CA VAL A 6 -3.42 15.50 -0.18
C VAL A 6 -3.57 15.36 1.33
N ARG A 7 -3.34 16.44 2.10
CA ARG A 7 -3.50 16.40 3.56
C ARG A 7 -4.93 16.03 3.96
N LYS A 8 -5.92 16.63 3.31
CA LYS A 8 -7.33 16.30 3.56
C LYS A 8 -7.65 14.84 3.26
N ALA A 9 -7.19 14.32 2.13
CA ALA A 9 -7.40 12.92 1.78
C ALA A 9 -6.72 11.97 2.79
N VAL A 10 -5.48 12.25 3.21
CA VAL A 10 -4.79 11.43 4.24
C VAL A 10 -5.52 11.46 5.57
N ASP A 11 -6.08 12.62 5.98
CA ASP A 11 -6.81 12.75 7.24
C ASP A 11 -8.11 11.92 7.25
N ASP A 12 -8.76 11.78 6.10
CA ASP A 12 -10.01 11.03 5.95
C ASP A 12 -9.81 9.50 5.86
N HIS A 13 -8.56 9.02 5.66
CA HIS A 13 -8.24 7.60 5.60
C HIS A 13 -7.47 7.12 6.85
N PRO A 14 -8.12 6.47 7.83
CA PRO A 14 -7.48 5.99 9.07
C PRO A 14 -6.30 5.05 8.83
N VAL A 15 -6.34 4.22 7.78
CA VAL A 15 -5.25 3.30 7.43
C VAL A 15 -3.94 4.02 7.11
N MET A 16 -3.99 5.26 6.64
CA MET A 16 -2.80 6.07 6.39
C MET A 16 -2.07 6.48 7.68
N LYS A 17 -2.73 6.36 8.82
CA LYS A 17 -2.22 6.78 10.14
C LYS A 17 -1.81 5.62 11.02
N ILE A 18 -1.59 4.43 10.46
CA ILE A 18 -1.16 3.26 11.23
C ILE A 18 0.36 3.11 11.27
N PHE A 19 0.82 2.34 12.23
CA PHE A 19 2.17 1.79 12.30
C PHE A 19 2.09 0.34 12.78
N ILE A 20 3.17 -0.41 12.62
CA ILE A 20 3.26 -1.77 13.12
C ILE A 20 3.98 -1.75 14.47
N ASP A 21 3.28 -2.19 15.51
CA ASP A 21 3.86 -2.38 16.83
C ASP A 21 4.24 -3.85 17.04
N ASN A 22 5.52 -4.11 17.23
CA ASN A 22 6.06 -5.44 17.48
C ASN A 22 6.53 -5.63 18.94
N SER A 23 6.15 -4.73 19.83
CA SER A 23 6.62 -4.73 21.24
C SER A 23 6.23 -5.97 22.03
N THR A 24 5.17 -6.68 21.62
CA THR A 24 4.68 -7.91 22.25
C THR A 24 5.23 -9.20 21.63
N GLY A 25 6.06 -9.09 20.59
CA GLY A 25 6.57 -10.21 19.80
C GLY A 25 5.59 -10.73 18.74
N SER A 26 4.40 -10.15 18.66
CA SER A 26 3.45 -10.37 17.57
C SER A 26 3.15 -9.01 16.92
N PRO A 27 3.37 -8.87 15.59
CA PRO A 27 3.12 -7.61 14.90
C PRO A 27 1.64 -7.24 14.95
N MET A 28 1.35 -6.01 15.36
CA MET A 28 -0.01 -5.48 15.45
C MET A 28 -0.11 -4.14 14.74
N MET A 29 -1.16 -3.93 13.96
CA MET A 29 -1.50 -2.62 13.42
C MET A 29 -2.06 -1.74 14.53
N LYS A 30 -1.47 -0.57 14.71
CA LYS A 30 -1.95 0.43 15.68
C LYS A 30 -2.16 1.78 15.01
N PRO A 31 -3.27 2.47 15.30
CA PRO A 31 -3.48 3.83 14.82
C PRO A 31 -2.59 4.83 15.56
N ARG A 32 -2.16 5.87 14.87
CA ARG A 32 -1.64 7.11 15.44
C ARG A 32 -2.77 8.12 15.52
N ASP A 33 -2.80 8.95 16.53
CA ASP A 33 -3.79 10.03 16.66
C ASP A 33 -3.67 11.04 15.50
N SER A 34 -2.44 11.31 15.08
CA SER A 34 -2.14 12.17 13.95
C SER A 34 -0.81 11.77 13.29
N VAL A 35 -0.64 12.17 12.04
CA VAL A 35 0.62 12.07 11.33
C VAL A 35 1.01 13.44 10.80
N GLU A 36 2.25 13.84 11.06
CA GLU A 36 2.84 15.03 10.45
C GLU A 36 3.75 14.57 9.32
N PHE A 37 3.52 15.09 8.13
CA PHE A 37 4.32 14.75 6.95
C PHE A 37 4.49 15.95 6.03
N ASP A 38 5.60 15.95 5.31
CA ASP A 38 5.91 16.95 4.31
C ASP A 38 5.61 16.45 2.90
N ILE A 39 5.31 17.41 2.03
CA ILE A 39 5.16 17.19 0.59
C ILE A 39 6.16 18.15 -0.07
N PRO A 40 7.44 17.76 -0.19
CA PRO A 40 8.44 18.61 -0.77
C PRO A 40 8.16 18.90 -2.25
N VAL A 41 8.44 20.13 -2.65
CA VAL A 41 8.49 20.54 -4.06
C VAL A 41 9.98 20.69 -4.42
N VAL A 42 10.46 19.84 -5.31
CA VAL A 42 11.89 19.71 -5.61
C VAL A 42 12.16 19.99 -7.07
N GLN A 43 13.08 20.91 -7.36
CA GLN A 43 13.60 21.15 -8.71
C GLN A 43 14.56 20.02 -9.09
N VAL A 44 14.33 19.40 -10.24
CA VAL A 44 15.13 18.29 -10.76
C VAL A 44 15.47 18.48 -12.22
N ASN A 45 16.51 17.79 -12.68
CA ASN A 45 16.91 17.82 -14.08
C ASN A 45 16.32 16.64 -14.89
N ASN A 46 15.81 15.61 -14.21
CA ASN A 46 15.24 14.43 -14.83
C ASN A 46 14.13 13.85 -13.92
N LEU A 47 12.90 13.86 -14.41
CA LEU A 47 11.73 13.37 -13.65
C LEU A 47 11.76 11.85 -13.44
N GLU A 48 12.20 11.09 -14.45
CA GLU A 48 12.28 9.63 -14.36
C GLU A 48 13.27 9.19 -13.28
N GLN A 49 14.46 9.81 -13.27
CA GLN A 49 15.46 9.52 -12.25
C GLN A 49 14.97 9.94 -10.85
N ALA A 50 14.33 11.11 -10.74
CA ALA A 50 13.74 11.57 -9.49
C ALA A 50 12.69 10.60 -8.96
N GLY A 51 11.84 10.02 -9.83
CA GLY A 51 10.87 9.00 -9.46
C GLY A 51 11.53 7.72 -8.94
N LYS A 52 12.60 7.24 -9.59
CA LYS A 52 13.36 6.08 -9.12
C LYS A 52 14.02 6.30 -7.76
N ASP A 53 14.61 7.49 -7.57
CA ASP A 53 15.29 7.84 -6.31
C ASP A 53 14.30 8.15 -5.16
N PHE A 54 13.04 8.39 -5.48
CA PHE A 54 12.00 8.70 -4.52
C PHE A 54 11.54 7.46 -3.75
N VAL A 55 11.46 6.31 -4.40
CA VAL A 55 11.06 5.04 -3.79
C VAL A 55 12.19 4.52 -2.91
N LYS A 56 11.89 4.30 -1.63
CA LYS A 56 12.86 3.83 -0.63
C LYS A 56 12.16 2.84 0.31
N PRO A 57 12.90 1.89 0.92
CA PRO A 57 12.34 1.04 1.95
C PRO A 57 11.69 1.84 3.08
N PHE A 58 10.69 1.26 3.71
CA PHE A 58 10.04 1.78 4.91
C PHE A 58 10.44 0.94 6.14
N ASP A 59 10.68 1.60 7.27
CA ASP A 59 10.71 0.97 8.59
C ASP A 59 9.27 0.91 9.12
N LEU A 60 8.67 -0.29 9.15
CA LEU A 60 7.25 -0.46 9.49
C LEU A 60 6.91 -0.01 10.91
N GLU A 61 7.87 -0.03 11.82
CA GLU A 61 7.66 0.35 13.23
C GLU A 61 7.76 1.86 13.43
N LYS A 62 8.57 2.56 12.61
CA LYS A 62 8.92 3.96 12.84
C LYS A 62 8.37 4.93 11.82
N ASP A 63 8.42 4.52 10.55
CA ASP A 63 8.08 5.42 9.46
C ASP A 63 6.57 5.66 9.35
N ILE A 64 6.19 6.76 8.71
CA ILE A 64 4.91 6.93 8.07
C ILE A 64 4.98 6.09 6.79
N LEU A 65 3.98 5.22 6.57
CA LEU A 65 4.05 4.19 5.54
C LEU A 65 3.64 4.70 4.15
N PHE A 66 3.76 6.00 3.94
CA PHE A 66 3.58 6.67 2.66
C PHE A 66 4.52 7.87 2.52
N ARG A 67 4.72 8.32 1.28
CA ARG A 67 5.45 9.55 0.93
C ARG A 67 4.77 10.23 -0.24
N PHE A 68 4.87 11.53 -0.24
CA PHE A 68 4.45 12.38 -1.36
C PHE A 68 5.55 13.37 -1.70
N ALA A 69 5.69 13.68 -2.98
CA ALA A 69 6.55 14.77 -3.44
C ALA A 69 6.02 15.37 -4.74
N VAL A 70 6.41 16.58 -5.01
CA VAL A 70 6.26 17.23 -6.33
C VAL A 70 7.64 17.48 -6.89
N PHE A 71 7.92 16.93 -8.05
CA PHE A 71 9.16 17.19 -8.79
C PHE A 71 8.87 18.12 -9.96
N GLU A 72 9.68 19.16 -10.12
CA GLU A 72 9.57 20.13 -11.19
C GLU A 72 10.83 20.09 -12.08
N CYS A 73 10.63 20.00 -13.40
CA CYS A 73 11.67 19.96 -14.39
C CYS A 73 11.29 20.85 -15.58
N GLY A 74 11.82 22.08 -15.61
CA GLY A 74 11.43 23.07 -16.61
C GLY A 74 9.94 23.43 -16.53
N ASP A 75 9.19 23.15 -17.59
CA ASP A 75 7.75 23.38 -17.70
C ASP A 75 6.88 22.16 -17.28
N LYS A 76 7.52 21.08 -16.86
CA LYS A 76 6.85 19.84 -16.44
C LYS A 76 6.92 19.65 -14.94
N SER A 77 5.85 19.08 -14.40
CA SER A 77 5.78 18.67 -13.00
C SER A 77 5.28 17.23 -12.90
N MET A 78 5.80 16.51 -11.90
CA MET A 78 5.34 15.16 -11.55
C MET A 78 4.95 15.15 -10.08
N PHE A 79 3.74 14.70 -9.79
CA PHE A 79 3.33 14.36 -8.43
C PHE A 79 3.65 12.89 -8.19
N ALA A 80 4.53 12.62 -7.23
CA ALA A 80 4.97 11.29 -6.87
C ALA A 80 4.32 10.83 -5.57
N MET A 81 3.91 9.58 -5.54
CA MET A 81 3.32 8.90 -4.39
C MET A 81 4.00 7.55 -4.22
N ASP A 82 4.35 7.21 -2.99
CA ASP A 82 4.94 5.93 -2.61
C ASP A 82 4.23 5.43 -1.36
N PHE A 83 3.72 4.21 -1.38
CA PHE A 83 2.97 3.58 -0.30
C PHE A 83 3.55 2.21 0.01
N HIS A 84 3.71 1.89 1.27
CA HIS A 84 3.99 0.51 1.64
C HIS A 84 2.76 -0.36 1.39
N HIS A 85 2.94 -1.54 0.81
CA HIS A 85 1.84 -2.41 0.39
C HIS A 85 1.00 -2.95 1.56
N ILE A 86 1.48 -2.83 2.81
CA ILE A 86 0.73 -3.20 4.02
C ILE A 86 -0.46 -2.27 4.30
N ILE A 87 -0.43 -1.02 3.79
CA ILE A 87 -1.51 -0.05 3.95
C ILE A 87 -2.30 0.21 2.66
N SER A 88 -1.91 -0.38 1.54
CA SER A 88 -2.49 -0.07 0.24
C SER A 88 -2.34 -1.21 -0.75
N ASP A 89 -3.28 -1.28 -1.67
CA ASP A 89 -3.25 -2.09 -2.88
C ASP A 89 -3.64 -1.22 -4.10
N GLY A 90 -3.78 -1.83 -5.27
CA GLY A 90 -4.18 -1.10 -6.48
C GLY A 90 -5.53 -0.39 -6.36
N THR A 91 -6.48 -0.97 -5.61
CA THR A 91 -7.79 -0.36 -5.36
C THR A 91 -7.64 0.84 -4.41
N SER A 92 -6.91 0.68 -3.33
CA SER A 92 -6.66 1.73 -2.35
C SER A 92 -5.98 2.96 -2.97
N VAL A 93 -4.99 2.73 -3.86
CA VAL A 93 -4.34 3.83 -4.61
C VAL A 93 -5.34 4.58 -5.49
N SER A 94 -6.27 3.86 -6.13
CA SER A 94 -7.31 4.49 -6.94
C SER A 94 -8.26 5.34 -6.11
N VAL A 95 -8.64 4.86 -4.92
CA VAL A 95 -9.50 5.60 -3.98
C VAL A 95 -8.81 6.87 -3.51
N ILE A 96 -7.58 6.78 -3.00
CA ILE A 96 -6.86 7.96 -2.50
C ILE A 96 -6.61 9.00 -3.61
N CYS A 97 -6.32 8.57 -4.85
CA CYS A 97 -6.18 9.47 -5.98
C CYS A 97 -7.48 10.21 -6.31
N ASN A 98 -8.62 9.51 -6.28
CA ASN A 98 -9.93 10.11 -6.47
C ASN A 98 -10.23 11.16 -5.39
N ASP A 99 -9.96 10.86 -4.13
CA ASP A 99 -10.24 11.74 -3.02
C ASP A 99 -9.30 12.98 -3.02
N ILE A 100 -8.04 12.80 -3.40
CA ILE A 100 -7.15 13.93 -3.68
C ILE A 100 -7.73 14.82 -4.78
N ALA A 101 -8.26 14.26 -5.87
CA ALA A 101 -8.86 15.02 -6.95
C ALA A 101 -10.12 15.76 -6.51
N LEU A 102 -11.01 15.11 -5.77
CA LEU A 102 -12.21 15.72 -5.19
C LEU A 102 -11.86 16.88 -4.25
N ALA A 103 -10.93 16.66 -3.33
CA ALA A 103 -10.45 17.68 -2.42
C ALA A 103 -9.75 18.85 -3.15
N TYR A 104 -9.02 18.55 -4.21
CA TYR A 104 -8.41 19.55 -5.07
C TYR A 104 -9.46 20.42 -5.75
N ASP A 105 -10.59 19.86 -6.16
CA ASP A 105 -11.73 20.60 -6.72
C ASP A 105 -12.55 21.35 -5.66
N GLY A 106 -12.23 21.18 -4.39
CA GLY A 106 -12.93 21.82 -3.28
C GLY A 106 -14.21 21.12 -2.87
N LYS A 107 -14.38 19.87 -3.29
CA LYS A 107 -15.51 19.01 -2.90
C LYS A 107 -15.26 18.43 -1.49
N GLU A 108 -16.36 18.10 -0.82
CA GLU A 108 -16.30 17.34 0.43
C GLU A 108 -16.03 15.87 0.11
N LEU A 109 -15.24 15.23 0.96
CA LEU A 109 -15.00 13.79 0.89
C LEU A 109 -16.07 13.07 1.70
N GLU A 110 -16.50 11.91 1.20
CA GLU A 110 -17.38 11.04 2.00
C GLU A 110 -16.53 10.34 3.08
N PRO A 111 -16.92 10.43 4.36
CA PRO A 111 -16.17 9.80 5.43
C PRO A 111 -16.16 8.28 5.25
N GLU A 112 -15.03 7.67 5.52
CA GLU A 112 -14.86 6.22 5.49
C GLU A 112 -15.76 5.59 6.56
N LYS A 113 -16.66 4.68 6.14
CA LYS A 113 -17.60 4.01 7.05
C LYS A 113 -16.98 2.84 7.79
N PHE A 114 -16.03 2.17 7.16
CA PHE A 114 -15.30 1.03 7.69
C PHE A 114 -13.85 1.15 7.27
N SER A 115 -12.97 1.08 8.23
CA SER A 115 -11.53 1.12 8.01
C SER A 115 -10.94 -0.29 7.97
N GLN A 116 -9.69 -0.40 7.55
CA GLN A 116 -8.92 -1.65 7.65
C GLN A 116 -8.82 -2.15 9.10
N LEU A 117 -8.81 -1.25 10.08
CA LEU A 117 -8.78 -1.63 11.50
C LEU A 117 -10.10 -2.29 11.93
N ASP A 118 -11.24 -1.78 11.44
CA ASP A 118 -12.55 -2.39 11.70
C ASP A 118 -12.64 -3.78 11.07
N LEU A 119 -12.10 -3.94 9.85
CA LEU A 119 -12.03 -5.22 9.17
C LEU A 119 -11.19 -6.23 9.96
N SER A 120 -10.02 -5.82 10.45
CA SER A 120 -9.14 -6.71 11.24
C SER A 120 -9.82 -7.21 12.52
N VAL A 121 -10.54 -6.32 13.22
CA VAL A 121 -11.35 -6.71 14.41
C VAL A 121 -12.50 -7.66 14.05
N PHE A 122 -13.11 -7.44 12.88
CA PHE A 122 -14.17 -8.32 12.38
C PHE A 122 -13.62 -9.70 12.03
N GLU A 123 -12.48 -9.78 11.34
CA GLU A 123 -11.83 -11.04 10.96
C GLU A 123 -11.42 -11.86 12.19
N GLU A 124 -10.86 -11.21 13.23
CA GLU A 124 -10.54 -11.88 14.50
C GLU A 124 -11.77 -12.55 15.12
N LYS A 125 -12.90 -11.83 15.14
CA LYS A 125 -14.17 -12.40 15.65
C LYS A 125 -14.76 -13.46 14.74
N LEU A 126 -14.53 -13.36 13.42
CA LEU A 126 -15.01 -14.33 12.45
C LEU A 126 -14.40 -15.72 12.70
N GLU A 127 -13.14 -15.79 13.14
CA GLU A 127 -12.45 -17.04 13.46
C GLU A 127 -13.13 -17.83 14.59
N GLU A 128 -13.86 -17.16 15.48
CA GLU A 128 -14.60 -17.78 16.57
C GLU A 128 -15.95 -18.36 16.13
N THR A 129 -16.40 -18.08 14.90
CA THR A 129 -17.71 -18.54 14.41
C THR A 129 -17.72 -20.00 13.97
N GLU A 130 -18.90 -20.65 14.07
CA GLU A 130 -19.08 -22.03 13.59
C GLU A 130 -18.87 -22.11 12.07
N GLU A 131 -19.27 -21.10 11.31
CA GLU A 131 -19.11 -21.04 9.85
C GLU A 131 -17.63 -21.04 9.46
N TYR A 132 -16.82 -20.26 10.14
CA TYR A 132 -15.38 -20.25 9.92
C TYR A 132 -14.76 -21.60 10.24
N GLN A 133 -15.10 -22.21 11.38
CA GLN A 133 -14.59 -23.52 11.78
C GLN A 133 -15.02 -24.63 10.80
N LYS A 134 -16.24 -24.59 10.27
CA LYS A 134 -16.67 -25.52 9.22
C LYS A 134 -15.86 -25.37 7.94
N SER A 135 -15.66 -24.12 7.50
CA SER A 135 -14.87 -23.81 6.32
C SER A 135 -13.40 -24.23 6.50
N LYS A 136 -12.82 -23.93 7.65
CA LYS A 136 -11.46 -24.35 7.99
C LYS A 136 -11.30 -25.86 7.94
N ASN A 137 -12.18 -26.61 8.60
CA ASN A 137 -12.15 -28.08 8.60
C ASN A 137 -12.30 -28.67 7.20
N TYR A 138 -13.13 -28.05 6.35
CA TYR A 138 -13.28 -28.47 4.96
C TYR A 138 -11.97 -28.31 4.19
N TYR A 139 -11.32 -27.15 4.24
CA TYR A 139 -10.05 -26.93 3.57
C TYR A 139 -8.92 -27.77 4.16
N ASP A 140 -8.83 -27.89 5.47
CA ASP A 140 -7.87 -28.77 6.13
C ASP A 140 -7.99 -30.23 5.64
N SER A 141 -9.22 -30.73 5.44
CA SER A 141 -9.47 -32.08 4.90
C SER A 141 -8.99 -32.26 3.47
N ILE A 142 -9.12 -31.21 2.63
CA ILE A 142 -8.65 -31.25 1.25
C ILE A 142 -7.12 -31.18 1.20
N PHE A 143 -6.53 -30.25 1.93
CA PHE A 143 -5.09 -30.00 1.85
C PHE A 143 -4.26 -31.06 2.60
N SER A 144 -4.80 -31.70 3.63
CA SER A 144 -4.11 -32.80 4.31
C SER A 144 -3.97 -34.05 3.43
N ALA A 145 -4.80 -34.18 2.39
CA ALA A 145 -4.71 -35.28 1.42
C ALA A 145 -3.74 -35.02 0.26
N VAL A 146 -3.16 -33.80 0.19
CA VAL A 146 -2.26 -33.40 -0.90
C VAL A 146 -0.81 -33.62 -0.45
N GLU A 147 -0.21 -34.73 -0.88
CA GLU A 147 1.20 -35.04 -0.60
C GLU A 147 2.19 -34.30 -1.49
N SER A 148 1.73 -33.67 -2.57
CA SER A 148 2.60 -32.99 -3.54
C SER A 148 2.38 -31.48 -3.59
N LYS A 149 3.46 -30.73 -3.57
CA LYS A 149 3.42 -29.31 -3.93
C LYS A 149 3.04 -29.21 -5.40
N SER A 150 1.91 -28.56 -5.73
CA SER A 150 1.63 -28.18 -7.09
C SER A 150 2.59 -27.04 -7.45
N GLY A 151 3.49 -27.27 -8.37
CA GLY A 151 4.40 -26.29 -8.93
C GLY A 151 4.35 -26.40 -10.45
N ILE A 152 4.54 -25.29 -11.13
CA ILE A 152 4.91 -25.32 -12.55
C ILE A 152 6.34 -25.86 -12.58
N THR A 153 6.56 -26.92 -13.36
CA THR A 153 7.92 -27.45 -13.58
C THR A 153 8.74 -26.35 -14.23
N GLU A 154 9.85 -25.98 -13.60
CA GLU A 154 10.76 -24.98 -14.16
C GLU A 154 11.35 -25.52 -15.47
N ASP A 155 11.24 -24.75 -16.55
CA ASP A 155 11.76 -25.09 -17.87
C ASP A 155 13.31 -25.06 -17.93
N PHE A 156 13.92 -24.48 -16.88
CA PHE A 156 15.37 -24.36 -16.76
C PHE A 156 15.85 -24.93 -15.43
N ALA A 157 16.73 -25.89 -15.46
CA ALA A 157 17.39 -26.39 -14.28
C ALA A 157 18.23 -25.25 -13.66
N ASP A 158 17.95 -24.99 -12.41
CA ASP A 158 18.71 -24.28 -11.39
C ASP A 158 19.94 -23.49 -11.92
N SER A 159 19.73 -22.26 -12.32
CA SER A 159 20.81 -21.29 -12.34
C SER A 159 20.86 -20.66 -10.95
N SER A 160 21.84 -21.02 -10.15
CA SER A 160 22.10 -20.54 -8.80
C SER A 160 22.46 -19.05 -8.72
N GLU A 161 22.04 -18.25 -9.69
CA GLU A 161 22.21 -16.81 -9.77
C GLU A 161 20.91 -16.15 -10.25
N VAL A 162 19.86 -16.25 -9.43
CA VAL A 162 18.79 -15.26 -9.53
C VAL A 162 19.26 -14.05 -8.72
N GLU A 163 19.92 -13.11 -9.38
CA GLU A 163 20.01 -11.75 -8.85
C GLU A 163 18.57 -11.28 -8.56
N ASP A 164 18.34 -10.94 -7.32
CA ASP A 164 17.11 -10.31 -6.82
C ASP A 164 16.93 -8.98 -7.56
N LYS A 165 16.30 -9.02 -8.73
CA LYS A 165 15.99 -7.81 -9.49
C LYS A 165 14.80 -7.16 -8.80
N PRO A 166 14.94 -5.92 -8.32
CA PRO A 166 13.82 -5.18 -7.78
C PRO A 166 12.72 -5.10 -8.85
N ASN A 167 11.49 -5.30 -8.41
CA ASN A 167 10.25 -5.35 -9.18
C ASN A 167 10.27 -4.54 -10.47
N GLY A 168 10.07 -5.22 -11.59
CA GLY A 168 10.03 -4.59 -12.90
C GLY A 168 8.82 -3.66 -13.02
N SER A 169 9.04 -2.43 -13.43
CA SER A 169 8.00 -1.51 -13.86
C SER A 169 7.44 -1.97 -15.21
N PHE A 170 6.11 -2.09 -15.30
CA PHE A 170 5.42 -2.27 -16.58
C PHE A 170 5.04 -0.91 -17.14
N GLU A 171 5.59 -0.53 -18.27
CA GLU A 171 5.04 0.56 -19.07
C GLU A 171 3.88 0.02 -19.91
N LEU A 172 2.67 0.41 -19.59
CA LEU A 172 1.53 0.28 -20.48
C LEU A 172 1.51 1.48 -21.43
N SER A 173 2.06 1.33 -22.62
CA SER A 173 1.83 2.31 -23.67
C SER A 173 0.44 2.07 -24.24
N THR A 174 -0.53 2.92 -23.91
CA THR A 174 -1.79 3.01 -24.61
C THR A 174 -1.58 3.81 -25.88
N ASN A 175 -1.30 3.14 -26.98
CA ASN A 175 -1.51 3.72 -28.29
C ASN A 175 -3.03 3.77 -28.52
N GLY A 176 -3.62 4.96 -28.29
CA GLY A 176 -4.99 5.28 -28.65
C GLY A 176 -5.07 5.81 -30.06
#